data_d67bbd867455140c45751bc3d4e2a96a
#
_entry.id   d67bbd867455140c45751bc3d4e2a96a
#
_cell.length_a   1.000
_cell.length_b   1.000
_cell.length_c   1.000
_cell.angle_alpha   90.00
_cell.angle_beta   90.00
_cell.angle_gamma   90.00
#
_symmetry.space_group_name_H-M   'P 1'
#
loop_
_entity.id
_entity.type
_entity.pdbx_description
1 polymer ?
#
loop_
_entity_poly.entity_id
_entity_poly.type
_entity_poly.pdbx_seq_one_letter_code
_entity_poly.pdbx_strand_id
1 'polypeptide(L)'
;VATDMEIWQGHPGKVLGVREDWANRYPNTHVALVKALLEAGRYCADTKNHQEIREILASRNYLATKEEYIQLGEPSNYSCNLDKHVEYAHHMFFGDGLNRPSRTEHLWMMTQMARWGHIPFPRNWVEILERVCRVGTFSTASRELELGDLKYRRSPIQLFDDVAFDAEDPIGYLNHLGIERNFTIAEVHLASPTFVAA
;
A
#
# COMPACT_ATOMS: atom_id res chain seq x y z
N VAL A 1 -17.35 -13.09 -10.83
CA VAL A 1 -16.79 -12.26 -9.76
C VAL A 1 -15.28 -12.40 -9.85
N ALA A 2 -14.54 -11.29 -9.90
CA ALA A 2 -13.08 -11.27 -9.94
C ALA A 2 -12.53 -11.01 -8.54
N THR A 3 -11.32 -11.51 -8.28
CA THR A 3 -10.56 -11.17 -7.09
C THR A 3 -9.75 -9.89 -7.33
N ASP A 4 -9.31 -9.24 -6.27
CA ASP A 4 -8.42 -8.09 -6.33
C ASP A 4 -7.07 -8.42 -7.00
N MET A 5 -6.56 -9.64 -6.82
CA MET A 5 -5.35 -10.13 -7.47
C MET A 5 -5.50 -10.30 -8.99
N GLU A 6 -6.71 -10.60 -9.48
CA GLU A 6 -7.00 -10.66 -10.92
C GLU A 6 -7.10 -9.25 -11.52
N ILE A 7 -7.50 -8.26 -10.73
CA ILE A 7 -7.61 -6.87 -11.16
C ILE A 7 -6.23 -6.20 -11.18
N TRP A 8 -5.46 -6.40 -10.14
CA TRP A 8 -4.12 -5.84 -10.00
C TRP A 8 -3.24 -6.75 -9.13
N GLN A 9 -2.42 -7.56 -9.78
CA GLN A 9 -1.54 -8.48 -9.07
C GLN A 9 -0.56 -7.75 -8.14
N GLY A 10 -0.68 -8.02 -6.85
CA GLY A 10 0.17 -7.41 -5.82
C GLY A 10 -0.19 -5.96 -5.50
N HIS A 11 -1.47 -5.58 -5.65
CA HIS A 11 -1.96 -4.26 -5.24
C HIS A 11 -1.69 -4.00 -3.75
N PRO A 12 -1.49 -2.73 -3.35
CA PRO A 12 -1.34 -2.38 -1.94
C PRO A 12 -2.68 -2.53 -1.22
N GLY A 13 -2.74 -3.40 -0.20
CA GLY A 13 -3.97 -3.62 0.57
C GLY A 13 -4.18 -2.53 1.62
N LYS A 14 -3.16 -2.23 2.40
CA LYS A 14 -3.21 -1.26 3.50
C LYS A 14 -1.88 -0.50 3.61
N VAL A 15 -1.95 0.71 4.11
CA VAL A 15 -0.78 1.55 4.38
C VAL A 15 -0.82 2.10 5.81
N LEU A 16 0.34 2.32 6.40
CA LEU A 16 0.46 3.11 7.60
C LEU A 16 0.36 4.59 7.24
N GLY A 17 -0.72 5.23 7.66
CA GLY A 17 -0.90 6.68 7.55
C GLY A 17 -0.68 7.37 8.88
N VAL A 18 0.19 8.37 8.91
CA VAL A 18 0.40 9.24 10.08
C VAL A 18 0.29 10.70 9.66
N ARG A 19 -0.07 11.57 10.60
CA ARG A 19 -0.09 13.01 10.33
C ARG A 19 1.33 13.54 10.15
N GLU A 20 1.51 14.46 9.22
CA GLU A 20 2.81 15.03 8.91
C GLU A 20 3.43 15.78 10.10
N ASP A 21 2.63 16.57 10.81
CA ASP A 21 3.07 17.28 12.00
C ASP A 21 3.54 16.34 13.11
N TRP A 22 2.85 15.21 13.31
CA TRP A 22 3.27 14.18 14.25
C TRP A 22 4.58 13.52 13.80
N ALA A 23 4.69 13.14 12.52
CA ALA A 23 5.89 12.51 11.97
C ALA A 23 7.12 13.42 12.08
N ASN A 24 6.94 14.74 11.89
CA ASN A 24 8.00 15.73 12.00
C ASN A 24 8.38 15.98 13.46
N ARG A 25 7.42 15.96 14.37
CA ARG A 25 7.63 16.20 15.81
C ARG A 25 8.28 15.00 16.50
N TYR A 26 7.97 13.79 16.05
CA TYR A 26 8.40 12.54 16.70
C TYR A 26 9.08 11.58 15.70
N PRO A 27 10.17 12.01 15.04
CA PRO A 27 10.79 11.20 13.96
C PRO A 27 11.30 9.84 14.46
N ASN A 28 11.87 9.78 15.66
CA ASN A 28 12.37 8.53 16.25
C ASN A 28 11.21 7.57 16.59
N THR A 29 10.09 8.09 17.10
CA THR A 29 8.89 7.30 17.37
C THR A 29 8.30 6.77 16.05
N HIS A 30 8.33 7.58 14.99
CA HIS A 30 7.88 7.16 13.67
C HIS A 30 8.73 6.00 13.14
N VAL A 31 10.06 6.08 13.24
CA VAL A 31 10.97 4.98 12.87
C VAL A 31 10.67 3.73 13.72
N ALA A 32 10.51 3.89 15.04
CA ALA A 32 10.20 2.77 15.92
C ALA A 32 8.86 2.07 15.57
N LEU A 33 7.84 2.86 15.21
CA LEU A 33 6.56 2.33 14.76
C LEU A 33 6.70 1.54 13.44
N VAL A 34 7.47 2.06 12.48
CA VAL A 34 7.73 1.33 11.22
C VAL A 34 8.52 0.05 11.48
N LYS A 35 9.51 0.07 12.39
CA LYS A 35 10.23 -1.14 12.83
C LYS A 35 9.28 -2.19 13.38
N ALA A 36 8.41 -1.82 14.31
CA ALA A 36 7.43 -2.73 14.91
C ALA A 36 6.53 -3.37 13.85
N LEU A 37 6.08 -2.60 12.84
CA LEU A 37 5.28 -3.13 11.74
C LEU A 37 6.06 -4.08 10.84
N LEU A 38 7.35 -3.81 10.56
CA LEU A 38 8.19 -4.69 9.78
C LEU A 38 8.45 -6.02 10.53
N GLU A 39 8.70 -5.96 11.83
CA GLU A 39 8.85 -7.14 12.68
C GLU A 39 7.55 -7.96 12.75
N ALA A 40 6.41 -7.29 12.94
CA ALA A 40 5.10 -7.94 12.91
C ALA A 40 4.82 -8.59 11.54
N GLY A 41 5.14 -7.92 10.44
CA GLY A 41 5.01 -8.47 9.09
C GLY A 41 5.85 -9.73 8.91
N ARG A 42 7.10 -9.73 9.37
CA ARG A 42 7.96 -10.94 9.37
C ARG A 42 7.38 -12.07 10.22
N TYR A 43 6.87 -11.73 11.39
CA TYR A 43 6.24 -12.70 12.29
C TYR A 43 5.02 -13.35 11.62
N CYS A 44 4.18 -12.53 10.98
CA CYS A 44 2.98 -13.00 10.26
C CYS A 44 3.32 -13.81 9.00
N ALA A 45 4.47 -13.58 8.38
CA ALA A 45 4.89 -14.33 7.20
C ALA A 45 5.40 -15.75 7.53
N ASP A 46 5.78 -16.03 8.77
CA ASP A 46 6.19 -17.36 9.21
C ASP A 46 4.95 -18.19 9.55
N THR A 47 4.70 -19.22 8.76
CA THR A 47 3.53 -20.12 8.91
C THR A 47 3.45 -20.80 10.27
N LYS A 48 4.57 -20.93 10.99
CA LYS A 48 4.60 -21.48 12.35
C LYS A 48 3.79 -20.64 13.33
N ASN A 49 3.66 -19.36 13.08
CA ASN A 49 2.97 -18.42 13.95
C ASN A 49 1.47 -18.28 13.62
N HIS A 50 1.02 -18.88 12.50
CA HIS A 50 -0.33 -18.66 12.00
C HIS A 50 -1.43 -19.06 13.01
N GLN A 51 -1.22 -20.14 13.78
CA GLN A 51 -2.19 -20.56 14.80
C GLN A 51 -2.35 -19.48 15.88
N GLU A 52 -1.25 -19.01 16.45
CA GLU A 52 -1.26 -17.95 17.47
C GLU A 52 -1.88 -16.65 16.92
N ILE A 53 -1.54 -16.29 15.67
CA ILE A 53 -2.10 -15.08 15.03
C ILE A 53 -3.62 -15.21 14.86
N ARG A 54 -4.14 -16.38 14.46
CA ARG A 54 -5.60 -16.62 14.38
C ARG A 54 -6.27 -16.46 15.74
N GLU A 55 -5.70 -17.04 16.79
CA GLU A 55 -6.20 -16.91 18.17
C GLU A 55 -6.26 -15.46 18.62
N ILE A 56 -5.17 -14.71 18.39
CA ILE A 56 -5.10 -13.27 18.70
C ILE A 56 -6.19 -12.50 17.94
N LEU A 57 -6.25 -12.66 16.62
CA LEU A 57 -7.20 -11.94 15.77
C LEU A 57 -8.65 -12.32 16.03
N ALA A 58 -8.93 -13.59 16.35
CA ALA A 58 -10.26 -14.08 16.69
C ALA A 58 -10.78 -13.50 18.00
N SER A 59 -9.88 -13.08 18.88
CA SER A 59 -10.22 -12.59 20.20
C SER A 59 -11.19 -11.39 20.16
N ARG A 60 -11.94 -11.18 21.26
CA ARG A 60 -12.92 -10.11 21.39
C ARG A 60 -12.34 -8.70 21.24
N ASN A 61 -11.05 -8.54 21.50
CA ASN A 61 -10.37 -7.25 21.41
C ASN A 61 -10.05 -6.83 19.97
N TYR A 62 -10.15 -7.75 18.99
CA TYR A 62 -9.82 -7.52 17.59
C TYR A 62 -11.03 -7.79 16.70
N LEU A 63 -11.11 -8.97 16.07
CA LEU A 63 -12.16 -9.25 15.08
C LEU A 63 -13.42 -9.85 15.69
N ALA A 64 -13.35 -10.39 16.92
CA ALA A 64 -14.47 -11.03 17.62
C ALA A 64 -15.19 -12.08 16.74
N THR A 65 -14.42 -12.90 16.03
CA THR A 65 -14.92 -13.92 15.09
C THR A 65 -14.32 -15.29 15.40
N LYS A 66 -14.75 -16.32 14.71
CA LYS A 66 -14.15 -17.65 14.86
C LYS A 66 -12.84 -17.73 14.10
N GLU A 67 -11.86 -18.45 14.64
CA GLU A 67 -10.54 -18.67 14.03
C GLU A 67 -10.64 -19.26 12.62
N GLU A 68 -11.60 -20.15 12.38
CA GLU A 68 -11.84 -20.81 11.09
C GLU A 68 -12.15 -19.83 9.93
N TYR A 69 -12.58 -18.59 10.27
CA TYR A 69 -12.85 -17.54 9.27
C TYR A 69 -11.66 -16.63 9.01
N ILE A 70 -10.55 -16.82 9.74
CA ILE A 70 -9.35 -16.01 9.59
C ILE A 70 -8.36 -16.74 8.71
N GLN A 71 -8.12 -16.19 7.53
CA GLN A 71 -7.12 -16.71 6.57
C GLN A 71 -5.87 -15.84 6.61
N LEU A 72 -4.71 -16.48 6.71
CA LEU A 72 -3.42 -15.82 6.85
C LEU A 72 -2.47 -16.22 5.71
N GLY A 73 -2.80 -15.77 4.48
CA GLY A 73 -1.91 -16.00 3.33
C GLY A 73 -1.83 -17.44 2.83
N GLU A 74 -2.65 -18.32 3.36
CA GLU A 74 -2.78 -19.68 2.85
C GLU A 74 -3.51 -19.64 1.51
N PRO A 75 -3.10 -20.45 0.51
CA PRO A 75 -3.85 -20.58 -0.71
C PRO A 75 -5.27 -21.04 -0.35
N SER A 76 -6.25 -20.21 -0.59
CA SER A 76 -7.62 -20.61 -0.39
C SER A 76 -8.19 -21.13 -1.71
N ASN A 77 -8.67 -22.35 -1.70
CA ASN A 77 -9.47 -22.91 -2.76
C ASN A 77 -10.82 -22.20 -2.79
N TYR A 78 -10.89 -21.00 -3.35
CA TYR A 78 -12.18 -20.41 -3.69
C TYR A 78 -12.73 -21.12 -4.90
N SER A 79 -13.64 -22.03 -4.68
CA SER A 79 -14.56 -22.49 -5.70
C SER A 79 -15.58 -21.36 -5.96
N CYS A 80 -15.21 -20.39 -6.77
CA CYS A 80 -16.23 -19.68 -7.54
C CYS A 80 -16.82 -20.72 -8.49
N ASN A 81 -18.13 -20.86 -8.57
CA ASN A 81 -18.89 -21.81 -9.40
C ASN A 81 -18.59 -21.79 -10.91
N LEU A 82 -17.42 -21.44 -11.31
CA LEU A 82 -16.86 -21.46 -12.63
C LEU A 82 -15.60 -22.32 -12.50
N ASP A 83 -15.46 -23.36 -13.25
CA ASP A 83 -14.43 -24.41 -13.32
C ASP A 83 -12.94 -23.94 -13.29
N LYS A 84 -12.64 -22.85 -12.60
CA LYS A 84 -11.31 -22.32 -12.38
C LYS A 84 -10.97 -22.33 -10.89
N HIS A 85 -10.20 -23.32 -10.49
CA HIS A 85 -9.45 -23.26 -9.23
C HIS A 85 -8.30 -22.26 -9.43
N VAL A 86 -8.42 -21.09 -8.85
CA VAL A 86 -7.34 -20.10 -8.83
C VAL A 86 -6.73 -20.11 -7.43
N GLU A 87 -5.50 -20.57 -7.36
CA GLU A 87 -4.73 -20.64 -6.12
C GLU A 87 -3.96 -19.32 -5.94
N TYR A 88 -4.49 -18.41 -5.13
CA TYR A 88 -3.82 -17.16 -4.80
C TYR A 88 -3.43 -17.12 -3.33
N ALA A 89 -2.23 -16.64 -3.04
CA ALA A 89 -1.86 -16.20 -1.71
C ALA A 89 -2.58 -14.88 -1.41
N HIS A 90 -3.64 -14.93 -0.61
CA HIS A 90 -4.51 -13.76 -0.36
C HIS A 90 -3.88 -12.67 0.50
N HIS A 91 -2.92 -13.02 1.35
CA HIS A 91 -2.25 -12.06 2.22
C HIS A 91 -0.75 -12.28 2.22
N MET A 92 -0.02 -11.30 1.75
CA MET A 92 1.43 -11.26 1.81
C MET A 92 1.83 -10.22 2.86
N PHE A 93 2.47 -10.66 3.93
CA PHE A 93 2.79 -9.79 5.07
C PHE A 93 4.17 -9.16 4.99
N PHE A 94 5.14 -9.85 4.37
CA PHE A 94 6.52 -9.42 4.32
C PHE A 94 7.23 -9.93 3.07
N GLY A 95 8.09 -9.10 2.48
CA GLY A 95 8.94 -9.47 1.35
C GLY A 95 9.32 -8.30 0.46
N ASP A 96 10.09 -8.61 -0.58
CA ASP A 96 10.50 -7.65 -1.60
C ASP A 96 9.29 -6.97 -2.26
N GLY A 97 9.31 -5.65 -2.28
CA GLY A 97 8.26 -4.84 -2.90
C GLY A 97 6.96 -4.72 -2.12
N LEU A 98 6.79 -5.41 -0.99
CA LEU A 98 5.54 -5.39 -0.23
C LEU A 98 5.48 -4.29 0.82
N ASN A 99 6.55 -4.08 1.58
CA ASN A 99 6.51 -3.22 2.75
C ASN A 99 7.11 -1.84 2.49
N ARG A 100 7.84 -1.66 1.41
CA ARG A 100 8.46 -0.37 1.06
C ARG A 100 7.43 0.55 0.40
N PRO A 101 7.27 1.80 0.86
CA PRO A 101 6.39 2.77 0.22
C PRO A 101 6.74 2.98 -1.26
N SER A 102 5.74 2.90 -2.13
CA SER A 102 5.89 3.04 -3.58
C SER A 102 5.32 4.37 -4.06
N ARG A 103 6.18 5.24 -4.59
CA ARG A 103 5.73 6.51 -5.20
C ARG A 103 4.84 6.27 -6.41
N THR A 104 5.14 5.23 -7.21
CA THR A 104 4.36 4.87 -8.39
C THR A 104 2.92 4.48 -8.02
N GLU A 105 2.76 3.66 -6.98
CA GLU A 105 1.44 3.26 -6.50
C GLU A 105 0.64 4.43 -5.93
N HIS A 106 1.29 5.30 -5.15
CA HIS A 106 0.65 6.52 -4.65
C HIS A 106 0.25 7.47 -5.78
N LEU A 107 1.10 7.60 -6.81
CA LEU A 107 0.76 8.41 -7.99
C LEU A 107 -0.43 7.81 -8.74
N TRP A 108 -0.46 6.49 -8.93
CA TRP A 108 -1.60 5.82 -9.53
C TRP A 108 -2.89 6.07 -8.75
N MET A 109 -2.86 5.95 -7.42
CA MET A 109 -4.02 6.26 -6.57
C MET A 109 -4.47 7.72 -6.75
N MET A 110 -3.52 8.66 -6.82
CA MET A 110 -3.80 10.08 -7.06
C MET A 110 -4.44 10.30 -8.43
N THR A 111 -3.98 9.59 -9.48
CA THR A 111 -4.61 9.67 -10.81
C THR A 111 -6.03 9.13 -10.78
N GLN A 112 -6.31 8.04 -10.06
CA GLN A 112 -7.66 7.53 -9.91
C GLN A 112 -8.58 8.49 -9.13
N MET A 113 -8.08 9.16 -8.10
CA MET A 113 -8.86 10.18 -7.40
C MET A 113 -9.23 11.35 -8.33
N ALA A 114 -8.31 11.77 -9.20
CA ALA A 114 -8.58 12.79 -10.21
C ALA A 114 -9.56 12.28 -11.28
N ARG A 115 -9.34 11.06 -11.80
CA ARG A 115 -10.22 10.40 -12.77
C ARG A 115 -11.68 10.41 -12.35
N TRP A 116 -11.94 10.11 -11.09
CA TRP A 116 -13.29 10.02 -10.55
C TRP A 116 -13.82 11.36 -9.98
N GLY A 117 -13.04 12.44 -10.12
CA GLY A 117 -13.44 13.79 -9.73
C GLY A 117 -13.46 14.04 -8.23
N HIS A 118 -12.72 13.25 -7.45
CA HIS A 118 -12.58 13.48 -6.01
C HIS A 118 -11.67 14.67 -5.71
N ILE A 119 -10.62 14.86 -6.54
CA ILE A 119 -9.69 15.99 -6.48
C ILE A 119 -9.34 16.44 -7.88
N PRO A 120 -8.88 17.69 -8.12
CA PRO A 120 -8.15 18.01 -9.33
C PRO A 120 -6.83 17.24 -9.36
N PHE A 121 -6.31 16.91 -10.55
CA PHE A 121 -4.96 16.34 -10.64
C PHE A 121 -3.94 17.40 -10.22
N PRO A 122 -3.12 17.15 -9.19
CA PRO A 122 -2.19 18.15 -8.69
C PRO A 122 -1.04 18.41 -9.67
N ARG A 123 -0.81 19.65 -10.06
CA ARG A 123 0.33 20.01 -10.89
C ARG A 123 1.65 19.77 -10.17
N ASN A 124 1.67 19.96 -8.85
CA ASN A 124 2.81 19.73 -7.96
C ASN A 124 2.82 18.33 -7.32
N TRP A 125 2.36 17.32 -8.06
CA TRP A 125 2.26 15.94 -7.59
C TRP A 125 3.59 15.34 -7.08
N VAL A 126 4.71 15.75 -7.68
CA VAL A 126 6.05 15.30 -7.23
C VAL A 126 6.32 15.72 -5.80
N GLU A 127 6.08 17.01 -5.48
CA GLU A 127 6.25 17.54 -4.13
C GLU A 127 5.32 16.83 -3.13
N ILE A 128 4.07 16.60 -3.52
CA ILE A 128 3.10 15.87 -2.69
C ILE A 128 3.62 14.47 -2.38
N LEU A 129 4.08 13.74 -3.39
CA LEU A 129 4.61 12.38 -3.20
C LEU A 129 5.85 12.35 -2.31
N GLU A 130 6.73 13.34 -2.41
CA GLU A 130 7.90 13.44 -1.54
C GLU A 130 7.52 13.64 -0.07
N ARG A 131 6.48 14.42 0.18
CA ARG A 131 5.95 14.65 1.55
C ARG A 131 5.20 13.43 2.10
N VAL A 132 4.44 12.73 1.26
CA VAL A 132 3.58 11.60 1.68
C VAL A 132 4.38 10.32 1.79
N CYS A 133 5.19 9.98 0.79
CA CYS A 133 5.95 8.74 0.78
C CYS A 133 7.25 8.88 1.57
N ARG A 134 7.20 8.67 2.86
CA ARG A 134 8.35 8.78 3.78
C ARG A 134 9.34 7.61 3.61
N VAL A 135 9.87 7.42 2.39
CA VAL A 135 10.84 6.34 2.08
C VAL A 135 12.07 6.38 2.99
N GLY A 136 12.52 7.58 3.39
CA GLY A 136 13.65 7.73 4.31
C GLY A 136 13.40 7.08 5.68
N THR A 137 12.20 7.25 6.26
CA THR A 137 11.81 6.60 7.53
C THR A 137 11.84 5.08 7.39
N PHE A 138 11.27 4.55 6.31
CA PHE A 138 11.32 3.12 6.00
C PHE A 138 12.76 2.61 5.86
N SER A 139 13.60 3.30 5.10
CA SER A 139 15.01 2.90 4.87
C SER A 139 15.81 2.91 6.19
N THR A 140 15.55 3.85 7.08
CA THR A 140 16.18 3.87 8.41
C THR A 140 15.72 2.68 9.24
N ALA A 141 14.43 2.41 9.31
CA ALA A 141 13.87 1.27 10.05
C ALA A 141 14.40 -0.07 9.51
N SER A 142 14.42 -0.25 8.19
CA SER A 142 14.92 -1.46 7.54
C SER A 142 16.39 -1.71 7.83
N ARG A 143 17.22 -0.66 7.76
CA ARG A 143 18.65 -0.74 8.09
C ARG A 143 18.88 -1.10 9.55
N GLU A 144 18.17 -0.49 10.49
CA GLU A 144 18.28 -0.76 11.92
C GLU A 144 17.82 -2.18 12.30
N LEU A 145 16.96 -2.79 11.49
CA LEU A 145 16.52 -4.17 11.64
C LEU A 145 17.37 -5.17 10.85
N GLU A 146 18.43 -4.70 10.19
CA GLU A 146 19.31 -5.53 9.35
C GLU A 146 18.57 -6.34 8.28
N LEU A 147 17.47 -5.78 7.73
CA LEU A 147 16.61 -6.47 6.76
C LEU A 147 17.22 -6.48 5.34
N GLY A 148 18.39 -5.90 5.15
CA GLY A 148 18.98 -5.71 3.84
C GLY A 148 18.24 -4.63 3.02
N ASP A 149 18.57 -4.57 1.73
CA ASP A 149 17.92 -3.67 0.80
C ASP A 149 16.65 -4.36 0.28
N LEU A 150 15.54 -4.18 0.99
CA LEU A 150 14.23 -4.64 0.51
C LEU A 150 13.93 -3.93 -0.81
N LYS A 151 14.01 -4.70 -1.89
CA LYS A 151 13.94 -4.16 -3.25
C LYS A 151 12.59 -3.49 -3.49
N TYR A 152 12.65 -2.40 -4.18
CA TYR A 152 11.49 -1.73 -4.73
C TYR A 152 10.91 -2.57 -5.87
N ARG A 153 9.62 -2.80 -5.87
CA ARG A 153 8.95 -3.42 -7.01
C ARG A 153 8.90 -2.41 -8.15
N ARG A 154 9.87 -2.47 -9.04
CA ARG A 154 9.83 -1.73 -10.32
C ARG A 154 9.00 -2.55 -11.28
N SER A 155 7.84 -2.15 -11.58
CA SER A 155 7.16 -2.52 -12.81
C SER A 155 6.14 -1.44 -13.13
N PRO A 156 5.85 -1.20 -14.40
CA PRO A 156 4.64 -0.45 -14.70
C PRO A 156 3.49 -1.17 -14.01
N ILE A 157 2.58 -0.41 -13.41
CA ILE A 157 1.35 -0.99 -12.85
C ILE A 157 0.53 -1.42 -14.04
N GLN A 158 0.36 -2.73 -14.17
CA GLN A 158 -0.49 -3.32 -15.20
C GLN A 158 -1.75 -3.84 -14.55
N LEU A 159 -2.88 -3.42 -15.08
CA LEU A 159 -4.20 -3.82 -14.63
C LEU A 159 -4.78 -4.88 -15.59
N PHE A 160 -5.93 -5.40 -15.23
CA PHE A 160 -6.66 -6.41 -16.02
C PHE A 160 -7.06 -5.96 -17.44
N ASP A 161 -7.08 -4.65 -17.70
CA ASP A 161 -7.44 -4.03 -18.97
C ASP A 161 -6.24 -3.83 -19.91
N ASP A 162 -5.07 -4.38 -19.55
CA ASP A 162 -3.80 -4.27 -20.26
C ASP A 162 -3.30 -2.83 -20.47
N VAL A 163 -3.92 -1.84 -19.83
CA VAL A 163 -3.45 -0.45 -19.85
C VAL A 163 -2.38 -0.27 -18.78
N ALA A 164 -1.13 -0.19 -19.19
CA ALA A 164 -0.02 0.06 -18.28
C ALA A 164 -0.02 1.51 -17.77
N PHE A 165 0.12 1.68 -16.46
CA PHE A 165 0.33 3.00 -15.88
C PHE A 165 1.79 3.40 -15.98
N ASP A 166 2.07 4.49 -16.71
CA ASP A 166 3.38 5.13 -16.76
C ASP A 166 3.46 6.26 -15.72
N ALA A 167 4.35 6.10 -14.76
CA ALA A 167 4.58 7.11 -13.73
C ALA A 167 5.26 8.38 -14.26
N GLU A 168 5.89 8.32 -15.43
CA GLU A 168 6.52 9.48 -16.09
C GLU A 168 5.48 10.32 -16.85
N ASP A 169 4.35 9.72 -17.26
CA ASP A 169 3.27 10.42 -17.94
C ASP A 169 1.88 10.10 -17.35
N PRO A 170 1.61 10.52 -16.11
CA PRO A 170 0.32 10.25 -15.47
C PRO A 170 -0.87 10.94 -16.15
N ILE A 171 -0.63 12.07 -16.83
CA ILE A 171 -1.68 12.80 -17.56
C ILE A 171 -2.00 12.09 -18.87
N GLY A 172 -0.98 11.61 -19.60
CA GLY A 172 -1.17 10.79 -20.79
C GLY A 172 -1.96 9.51 -20.46
N TYR A 173 -1.65 8.87 -19.34
CA TYR A 173 -2.44 7.73 -18.85
C TYR A 173 -3.92 8.10 -18.64
N LEU A 174 -4.22 9.21 -17.95
CA LEU A 174 -5.59 9.67 -17.74
C LEU A 174 -6.33 9.92 -19.06
N ASN A 175 -5.66 10.51 -20.06
CA ASN A 175 -6.25 10.81 -21.36
C ASN A 175 -6.51 9.57 -22.23
N HIS A 176 -5.89 8.45 -21.95
CA HIS A 176 -6.09 7.18 -22.70
C HIS A 176 -7.20 6.31 -22.12
N LEU A 177 -7.74 6.64 -20.95
CA LEU A 177 -8.78 5.84 -20.31
C LEU A 177 -10.13 6.03 -21.01
N GLY A 178 -10.78 4.92 -21.41
CA GLY A 178 -12.07 4.94 -22.10
C GLY A 178 -13.27 5.36 -21.21
N ILE A 179 -13.11 5.29 -19.89
CA ILE A 179 -14.12 5.69 -18.92
C ILE A 179 -13.46 6.62 -17.91
N GLU A 180 -13.85 7.91 -17.97
CA GLU A 180 -13.34 8.92 -17.07
C GLU A 180 -14.38 10.02 -16.85
N ARG A 181 -14.21 10.76 -15.77
CA ARG A 181 -14.89 12.07 -15.63
C ARG A 181 -13.97 13.16 -16.14
N ASN A 182 -14.54 14.31 -16.49
CA ASN A 182 -13.72 15.48 -16.80
C ASN A 182 -12.88 15.84 -15.57
N PHE A 183 -11.59 15.58 -15.64
CA PHE A 183 -10.66 15.98 -14.59
C PHE A 183 -10.08 17.37 -14.91
N THR A 184 -9.67 18.05 -13.86
CA THR A 184 -8.99 19.34 -13.95
C THR A 184 -7.57 19.21 -13.38
N ILE A 185 -6.67 20.08 -13.84
CA ILE A 185 -5.30 20.15 -13.31
C ILE A 185 -5.17 21.45 -12.54
N ALA A 186 -4.77 21.38 -11.28
CA ALA A 186 -4.60 22.55 -10.43
C ALA A 186 -3.34 22.46 -9.56
N GLU A 187 -2.85 23.60 -9.12
CA GLU A 187 -1.85 23.65 -8.06
C GLU A 187 -2.52 23.38 -6.73
N VAL A 188 -1.96 22.47 -5.94
CA VAL A 188 -2.45 22.17 -4.59
C VAL A 188 -1.55 22.91 -3.59
N HIS A 189 -2.17 23.81 -2.83
CA HIS A 189 -1.46 24.50 -1.75
C HIS A 189 -1.23 23.54 -0.57
N LEU A 190 0.03 23.19 -0.38
CA LEU A 190 0.44 22.40 0.77
C LEU A 190 0.64 23.34 1.96
N ALA A 191 0.01 23.01 3.07
CA ALA A 191 0.28 23.73 4.32
C ALA A 191 1.79 23.65 4.63
N SER A 192 2.37 24.75 5.09
CA SER A 192 3.76 24.75 5.57
C SER A 192 3.91 23.72 6.68
N PRO A 193 4.97 22.90 6.66
CA PRO A 193 5.23 21.97 7.76
C PRO A 193 5.32 22.77 9.06
N THR A 194 4.41 22.57 9.99
CA THR A 194 4.50 23.19 11.33
C THR A 194 5.64 22.51 12.07
N PHE A 195 6.82 23.09 12.02
CA PHE A 195 7.89 22.77 12.94
C PHE A 195 7.54 23.39 14.29
N VAL A 196 6.96 22.62 15.18
CA VAL A 196 6.91 23.02 16.58
C VAL A 196 8.31 22.74 17.13
N ALA A 197 9.06 23.79 17.39
CA ALA A 197 10.32 23.68 18.12
C ALA A 197 10.09 22.92 19.42
N ALA A 198 10.90 21.89 19.67
CA ALA A 198 10.88 21.10 20.88
C ALA A 198 11.39 21.92 22.07
#